data_c6c3532075c925ba93caf836e7a23bfd
#
_entry.id   c6c3532075c925ba93caf836e7a23bfd
#
_cell.length_a   1.000
_cell.length_b   1.000
_cell.length_c   1.000
_cell.angle_alpha   90.00
_cell.angle_beta   90.00
_cell.angle_gamma   90.00
#
_symmetry.space_group_name_H-M   'P 1'
#
loop_
_entity.id
_entity.type
_entity.pdbx_description
1 polymer ?
#
loop_
_entity_poly.entity_id
_entity_poly.type
_entity_poly.pdbx_seq_one_letter_code
_entity_poly.pdbx_strand_id
1 'polypeptide(L)'
;MNIHSFLDKDTETFTHVLVDEASKHCAIIDPVLDFDPAAGKISYDNANKVIGFVKSQGLTLDYIIETHAHADHLSSAPYIKAQLGGKIVMGKYIDKVQKTFKTIFNFDDLATDASQFDILTEEGTELTLGDLSIIAMHVPGHTPADMAYKVTDKSADREKIAVFVGDTIFAPDVGSARCDFPHGSAEDLYDSIQGLLALPDVILLYLFNDYPPKGGREHS
;
A
#
# COMPACT_ATOMS: atom_id res chain seq x y z
N MET A 1 -11.56 -14.57 2.11
CA MET A 1 -10.47 -13.64 1.73
C MET A 1 -9.62 -14.25 0.63
N ASN A 2 -9.37 -13.53 -0.44
CA ASN A 2 -8.41 -13.87 -1.49
C ASN A 2 -7.56 -12.62 -1.83
N ILE A 3 -6.29 -12.80 -2.16
CA ILE A 3 -5.37 -11.70 -2.45
C ILE A 3 -4.65 -12.02 -3.76
N HIS A 4 -4.71 -11.08 -4.71
CA HIS A 4 -4.04 -11.16 -6.00
C HIS A 4 -2.96 -10.08 -6.07
N SER A 5 -1.73 -10.47 -6.39
CA SER A 5 -0.59 -9.56 -6.47
C SER A 5 -0.17 -9.37 -7.92
N PHE A 6 0.04 -8.13 -8.31
CA PHE A 6 0.45 -7.72 -9.65
C PHE A 6 1.82 -7.05 -9.54
N LEU A 7 2.85 -7.73 -10.02
CA LEU A 7 4.21 -7.20 -10.01
C LEU A 7 4.41 -6.22 -11.18
N ASP A 8 4.78 -5.00 -10.85
CA ASP A 8 5.45 -4.09 -11.79
C ASP A 8 6.95 -4.40 -11.79
N LYS A 9 7.45 -4.78 -12.98
CA LYS A 9 8.86 -5.21 -13.13
C LYS A 9 9.84 -4.04 -13.21
N ASP A 10 9.36 -2.86 -13.55
CA ASP A 10 10.23 -1.69 -13.74
C ASP A 10 10.59 -1.06 -12.39
N THR A 11 9.66 -1.09 -11.43
CA THR A 11 9.87 -0.61 -10.06
C THR A 11 10.08 -1.73 -9.04
N GLU A 12 9.93 -3.01 -9.46
CA GLU A 12 10.00 -4.20 -8.58
C GLU A 12 8.97 -4.13 -7.43
N THR A 13 7.78 -3.62 -7.73
CA THR A 13 6.75 -3.27 -6.76
C THR A 13 5.47 -4.06 -7.01
N PHE A 14 4.76 -4.46 -5.95
CA PHE A 14 3.47 -5.12 -6.04
C PHE A 14 2.30 -4.16 -5.83
N THR A 15 1.33 -4.21 -6.72
CA THR A 15 -0.04 -3.78 -6.44
C THR A 15 -0.84 -4.99 -5.98
N HIS A 16 -1.50 -4.92 -4.82
CA HIS A 16 -2.33 -6.02 -4.33
C HIS A 16 -3.82 -5.72 -4.51
N VAL A 17 -4.60 -6.75 -4.85
CA VAL A 17 -6.06 -6.70 -4.85
C VAL A 17 -6.59 -7.67 -3.80
N LEU A 18 -7.12 -7.12 -2.72
CA LEU A 18 -7.79 -7.84 -1.65
C LEU A 18 -9.26 -8.03 -2.02
N VAL A 19 -9.74 -9.27 -1.99
CA VAL A 19 -11.11 -9.62 -2.36
C VAL A 19 -11.82 -10.34 -1.22
N ASP A 20 -13.00 -9.84 -0.87
CA ASP A 20 -13.98 -10.64 -0.15
C ASP A 20 -14.79 -11.46 -1.15
N GLU A 21 -14.55 -12.77 -1.17
CA GLU A 21 -15.18 -13.69 -2.12
C GLU A 21 -16.70 -13.79 -1.94
N ALA A 22 -17.20 -13.60 -0.72
CA ALA A 22 -18.61 -13.75 -0.41
C ALA A 22 -19.42 -12.56 -0.93
N SER A 23 -18.97 -11.34 -0.67
CA SER A 23 -19.67 -10.11 -1.06
C SER A 23 -19.28 -9.59 -2.45
N LYS A 24 -18.17 -10.07 -3.04
CA LYS A 24 -17.56 -9.54 -4.26
C LYS A 24 -17.09 -8.09 -4.15
N HIS A 25 -16.84 -7.62 -2.93
CA HIS A 25 -16.19 -6.34 -2.67
C HIS A 25 -14.67 -6.50 -2.67
N CYS A 26 -13.95 -5.46 -3.11
CA CYS A 26 -12.48 -5.48 -3.14
C CYS A 26 -11.86 -4.15 -2.71
N ALA A 27 -10.61 -4.23 -2.30
CA ALA A 27 -9.72 -3.09 -2.11
C ALA A 27 -8.46 -3.28 -2.95
N ILE A 28 -7.91 -2.19 -3.48
CA ILE A 28 -6.62 -2.17 -4.18
C ILE A 28 -5.63 -1.49 -3.26
N ILE A 29 -4.45 -2.09 -3.07
CA ILE A 29 -3.42 -1.58 -2.17
C ILE A 29 -2.18 -1.24 -3.01
N ASP A 30 -1.65 -0.02 -2.81
CA ASP A 30 -0.45 0.56 -3.42
C ASP A 30 -0.41 0.41 -4.95
N PRO A 31 -1.36 1.04 -5.67
CA PRO A 31 -1.45 0.90 -7.11
C PRO A 31 -0.38 1.72 -7.85
N VAL A 32 0.50 1.02 -8.57
CA VAL A 32 1.59 1.62 -9.35
C VAL A 32 1.06 2.34 -10.59
N LEU A 33 1.62 3.53 -10.85
CA LEU A 33 1.49 4.26 -12.12
C LEU A 33 2.79 4.12 -12.91
N ASP A 34 2.70 3.61 -14.12
CA ASP A 34 3.83 3.45 -15.01
C ASP A 34 4.46 4.80 -15.36
N PHE A 35 5.77 4.95 -15.17
CA PHE A 35 6.52 6.16 -15.47
C PHE A 35 7.86 5.84 -16.12
N ASP A 36 8.07 6.41 -17.32
CA ASP A 36 9.36 6.39 -18.00
C ASP A 36 10.12 7.68 -17.66
N PRO A 37 11.13 7.64 -16.78
CA PRO A 37 11.86 8.83 -16.38
C PRO A 37 12.73 9.39 -17.51
N ALA A 38 13.17 8.57 -18.46
CA ALA A 38 13.97 9.01 -19.60
C ALA A 38 13.14 9.81 -20.60
N ALA A 39 11.89 9.43 -20.82
CA ALA A 39 10.95 10.12 -21.69
C ALA A 39 10.10 11.18 -20.95
N GLY A 40 10.09 11.18 -19.60
CA GLY A 40 9.20 12.00 -18.80
C GLY A 40 7.72 11.69 -19.06
N LYS A 41 7.39 10.41 -19.31
CA LYS A 41 6.08 9.98 -19.78
C LYS A 41 5.44 8.99 -18.85
N ILE A 42 4.16 9.21 -18.53
CA ILE A 42 3.32 8.24 -17.82
C ILE A 42 2.57 7.33 -18.80
N SER A 43 2.26 6.10 -18.38
CA SER A 43 1.27 5.22 -19.01
C SER A 43 0.41 4.53 -17.93
N TYR A 44 -0.56 3.73 -18.36
CA TYR A 44 -1.54 3.12 -17.45
C TYR A 44 -1.64 1.62 -17.65
N ASP A 45 -0.59 0.98 -18.14
CA ASP A 45 -0.63 -0.44 -18.50
C ASP A 45 -0.83 -1.34 -17.28
N ASN A 46 -0.13 -1.07 -16.18
CA ASN A 46 -0.29 -1.79 -14.92
C ASN A 46 -1.65 -1.48 -14.27
N ALA A 47 -2.04 -0.21 -14.18
CA ALA A 47 -3.35 0.18 -13.69
C ALA A 47 -4.49 -0.50 -14.50
N ASN A 48 -4.36 -0.55 -15.84
CA ASN A 48 -5.35 -1.19 -16.71
C ASN A 48 -5.41 -2.72 -16.52
N LYS A 49 -4.31 -3.39 -16.19
CA LYS A 49 -4.32 -4.83 -15.82
C LYS A 49 -5.18 -5.05 -14.56
N VAL A 50 -4.96 -4.23 -13.53
CA VAL A 50 -5.72 -4.29 -12.27
C VAL A 50 -7.20 -3.98 -12.50
N ILE A 51 -7.51 -2.91 -13.25
CA ILE A 51 -8.88 -2.54 -13.62
C ILE A 51 -9.55 -3.68 -14.41
N GLY A 52 -8.83 -4.26 -15.37
CA GLY A 52 -9.31 -5.40 -16.17
C GLY A 52 -9.62 -6.61 -15.30
N PHE A 53 -8.78 -6.91 -14.32
CA PHE A 53 -9.02 -7.97 -13.34
C PHE A 53 -10.30 -7.71 -12.54
N VAL A 54 -10.44 -6.53 -11.91
CA VAL A 54 -11.62 -6.16 -11.11
C VAL A 54 -12.92 -6.30 -11.94
N LYS A 55 -12.91 -5.78 -13.18
CA LYS A 55 -14.07 -5.90 -14.09
C LYS A 55 -14.36 -7.33 -14.50
N SER A 56 -13.34 -8.13 -14.83
CA SER A 56 -13.52 -9.51 -15.30
C SER A 56 -14.06 -10.44 -14.21
N GLN A 57 -13.73 -10.16 -12.93
CA GLN A 57 -14.22 -10.90 -11.77
C GLN A 57 -15.57 -10.39 -11.23
N GLY A 58 -16.11 -9.32 -11.83
CA GLY A 58 -17.36 -8.71 -11.38
C GLY A 58 -17.29 -8.12 -9.98
N LEU A 59 -16.12 -7.57 -9.59
CA LEU A 59 -15.89 -7.03 -8.27
C LEU A 59 -16.34 -5.57 -8.15
N THR A 60 -16.75 -5.17 -6.95
CA THR A 60 -17.03 -3.79 -6.57
C THR A 60 -15.86 -3.23 -5.79
N LEU A 61 -15.26 -2.14 -6.26
CA LEU A 61 -14.15 -1.49 -5.59
C LEU A 61 -14.65 -0.53 -4.51
N ASP A 62 -14.30 -0.81 -3.24
CA ASP A 62 -14.64 0.07 -2.11
C ASP A 62 -13.50 1.01 -1.77
N TYR A 63 -12.26 0.49 -1.72
CA TYR A 63 -11.10 1.23 -1.26
C TYR A 63 -9.91 1.11 -2.23
N ILE A 64 -9.17 2.21 -2.34
CA ILE A 64 -7.84 2.27 -2.91
C ILE A 64 -6.95 2.75 -1.77
N ILE A 65 -6.12 1.87 -1.23
CA ILE A 65 -5.35 2.08 -0.01
C ILE A 65 -3.90 2.35 -0.38
N GLU A 66 -3.36 3.45 0.11
CA GLU A 66 -1.94 3.76 0.05
C GLU A 66 -1.33 3.53 1.42
N THR A 67 -0.28 2.71 1.51
CA THR A 67 0.43 2.47 2.76
C THR A 67 1.25 3.69 3.17
N HIS A 68 1.82 4.39 2.20
CA HIS A 68 2.64 5.60 2.42
C HIS A 68 2.74 6.46 1.16
N ALA A 69 3.52 7.53 1.21
CA ALA A 69 3.92 8.30 0.03
C ALA A 69 5.16 7.65 -0.59
N HIS A 70 5.00 7.00 -1.72
CA HIS A 70 6.03 6.23 -2.41
C HIS A 70 7.11 7.13 -3.02
N ALA A 71 8.36 6.66 -2.96
CA ALA A 71 9.51 7.36 -3.54
C ALA A 71 9.98 6.72 -4.85
N ASP A 72 9.66 5.47 -5.06
CA ASP A 72 10.11 4.61 -6.17
C ASP A 72 9.12 4.59 -7.34
N HIS A 73 7.86 4.95 -7.12
CA HIS A 73 6.85 5.06 -8.17
C HIS A 73 5.80 6.14 -7.90
N LEU A 74 5.05 6.49 -8.93
CA LEU A 74 3.85 7.31 -8.83
C LEU A 74 2.63 6.42 -8.54
N SER A 75 1.59 6.98 -7.89
CA SER A 75 0.34 6.28 -7.65
C SER A 75 -0.65 6.43 -8.80
N SER A 76 -1.28 5.32 -9.19
CA SER A 76 -2.41 5.30 -10.12
C SER A 76 -3.78 5.41 -9.45
N ALA A 77 -3.84 5.64 -8.13
CA ALA A 77 -5.11 5.70 -7.38
C ALA A 77 -6.14 6.68 -7.97
N PRO A 78 -5.79 7.91 -8.38
CA PRO A 78 -6.75 8.83 -8.99
C PRO A 78 -7.32 8.30 -10.31
N TYR A 79 -6.48 7.64 -11.12
CA TYR A 79 -6.93 7.05 -12.38
C TYR A 79 -7.86 5.86 -12.16
N ILE A 80 -7.52 4.96 -11.25
CA ILE A 80 -8.35 3.80 -10.88
C ILE A 80 -9.70 4.28 -10.31
N LYS A 81 -9.68 5.27 -9.41
CA LYS A 81 -10.90 5.87 -8.85
C LYS A 81 -11.81 6.43 -9.94
N ALA A 82 -11.26 7.10 -10.95
CA ALA A 82 -12.03 7.63 -12.07
C ALA A 82 -12.69 6.52 -12.93
N GLN A 83 -12.10 5.29 -12.98
CA GLN A 83 -12.57 4.17 -13.80
C GLN A 83 -13.54 3.22 -13.06
N LEU A 84 -13.35 3.04 -11.75
CA LEU A 84 -14.03 2.02 -10.94
C LEU A 84 -14.81 2.61 -9.76
N GLY A 85 -14.61 3.87 -9.43
CA GLY A 85 -15.07 4.45 -8.17
C GLY A 85 -14.18 4.07 -7.00
N GLY A 86 -14.77 3.92 -5.81
CA GLY A 86 -14.05 3.64 -4.58
C GLY A 86 -13.53 4.90 -3.88
N LYS A 87 -12.95 4.73 -2.70
CA LYS A 87 -12.40 5.80 -1.86
C LYS A 87 -10.91 5.64 -1.69
N ILE A 88 -10.14 6.71 -1.89
CA ILE A 88 -8.70 6.72 -1.65
C ILE A 88 -8.46 6.88 -0.15
N VAL A 89 -7.70 5.95 0.41
CA VAL A 89 -7.36 5.87 1.84
C VAL A 89 -5.87 6.13 2.02
N MET A 90 -5.51 6.91 3.04
CA MET A 90 -4.13 7.26 3.36
C MET A 90 -3.97 7.42 4.88
N GLY A 91 -2.75 7.22 5.39
CA GLY A 91 -2.41 7.55 6.78
C GLY A 91 -2.55 9.06 7.07
N LYS A 92 -3.16 9.42 8.18
CA LYS A 92 -3.48 10.83 8.50
C LYS A 92 -2.24 11.74 8.60
N TYR A 93 -1.09 11.17 8.91
CA TYR A 93 0.17 11.92 9.03
C TYR A 93 0.80 12.29 7.67
N ILE A 94 0.13 11.99 6.57
CA ILE A 94 0.55 12.40 5.21
C ILE A 94 0.73 13.91 5.10
N ASP A 95 0.01 14.69 5.89
CA ASP A 95 0.14 16.15 5.95
C ASP A 95 1.57 16.59 6.30
N LYS A 96 2.29 15.83 7.14
CA LYS A 96 3.70 16.09 7.50
C LYS A 96 4.60 15.89 6.27
N VAL A 97 4.37 14.81 5.52
CA VAL A 97 5.11 14.49 4.29
C VAL A 97 4.84 15.56 3.23
N GLN A 98 3.58 15.93 3.04
CA GLN A 98 3.17 16.99 2.09
C GLN A 98 3.85 18.34 2.41
N LYS A 99 3.85 18.76 3.67
CA LYS A 99 4.51 20.02 4.11
C LYS A 99 6.00 19.99 3.82
N THR A 100 6.64 18.87 4.07
CA THR A 100 8.07 18.66 3.84
C THR A 100 8.39 18.72 2.36
N PHE A 101 7.68 17.95 1.53
CA PHE A 101 7.92 17.91 0.08
C PHE A 101 7.52 19.20 -0.62
N LYS A 102 6.47 19.89 -0.19
CA LYS A 102 6.15 21.23 -0.66
C LYS A 102 7.36 22.16 -0.57
N THR A 103 8.06 22.12 0.57
CA THR A 103 9.24 22.96 0.78
C THR A 103 10.44 22.49 -0.04
N ILE A 104 10.75 21.19 -0.05
CA ILE A 104 11.93 20.62 -0.73
C ILE A 104 11.84 20.81 -2.25
N PHE A 105 10.65 20.56 -2.82
CA PHE A 105 10.44 20.61 -4.27
C PHE A 105 9.87 21.93 -4.76
N ASN A 106 9.68 22.91 -3.87
CA ASN A 106 9.09 24.22 -4.21
C ASN A 106 7.74 24.09 -4.94
N PHE A 107 6.86 23.22 -4.41
CA PHE A 107 5.52 22.98 -4.95
C PHE A 107 4.51 23.93 -4.32
N ASP A 108 4.47 25.19 -4.78
CA ASP A 108 3.63 26.23 -4.18
C ASP A 108 2.13 25.87 -4.16
N ASP A 109 1.65 25.17 -5.18
CA ASP A 109 0.24 24.79 -5.33
C ASP A 109 -0.12 23.48 -4.61
N LEU A 110 0.83 22.78 -3.97
CA LEU A 110 0.53 21.53 -3.23
C LEU A 110 -0.29 21.86 -1.98
N ALA A 111 -1.51 21.35 -1.92
CA ALA A 111 -2.30 21.33 -0.69
C ALA A 111 -1.65 20.37 0.33
N THR A 112 -1.50 20.84 1.58
CA THR A 112 -0.83 20.09 2.66
C THR A 112 -1.76 19.75 3.81
N ASP A 113 -3.03 19.57 3.50
CA ASP A 113 -4.14 19.30 4.42
C ASP A 113 -4.77 17.92 4.18
N ALA A 114 -4.08 17.07 3.40
CA ALA A 114 -4.54 15.74 3.00
C ALA A 114 -5.87 15.71 2.22
N SER A 115 -6.33 16.85 1.69
CA SER A 115 -7.61 16.97 0.96
C SER A 115 -7.68 16.14 -0.33
N GLN A 116 -6.56 15.57 -0.79
CA GLN A 116 -6.48 14.66 -1.93
C GLN A 116 -7.06 13.27 -1.63
N PHE A 117 -7.24 12.92 -0.36
CA PHE A 117 -7.67 11.60 0.10
C PHE A 117 -9.09 11.66 0.66
N ASP A 118 -9.88 10.58 0.44
CA ASP A 118 -11.26 10.50 0.90
C ASP A 118 -11.37 10.04 2.36
N ILE A 119 -10.42 9.19 2.81
CA ILE A 119 -10.38 8.66 4.16
C ILE A 119 -8.96 8.78 4.70
N LEU A 120 -8.85 9.28 5.91
CA LEU A 120 -7.59 9.30 6.65
C LEU A 120 -7.65 8.28 7.78
N THR A 121 -6.61 7.41 7.85
CA THR A 121 -6.51 6.38 8.88
C THR A 121 -5.44 6.72 9.90
N GLU A 122 -5.64 6.28 11.12
CA GLU A 122 -4.69 6.30 12.21
C GLU A 122 -4.65 4.94 12.90
N GLU A 123 -3.78 4.77 13.88
CA GLU A 123 -3.68 3.54 14.67
C GLU A 123 -5.06 3.06 15.14
N GLY A 124 -5.40 1.81 14.82
CA GLY A 124 -6.65 1.18 15.20
C GLY A 124 -7.86 1.57 14.37
N THR A 125 -7.74 2.44 13.34
CA THR A 125 -8.85 2.72 12.43
C THR A 125 -9.28 1.44 11.71
N GLU A 126 -10.58 1.11 11.78
CA GLU A 126 -11.16 -0.06 11.12
C GLU A 126 -11.93 0.34 9.87
N LEU A 127 -11.64 -0.34 8.76
CA LEU A 127 -12.41 -0.30 7.52
C LEU A 127 -13.07 -1.68 7.33
N THR A 128 -14.31 -1.68 6.87
CA THR A 128 -15.06 -2.90 6.57
C THR A 128 -15.08 -3.14 5.07
N LEU A 129 -14.70 -4.34 4.63
CA LEU A 129 -14.74 -4.76 3.23
C LEU A 129 -15.55 -6.06 3.12
N GLY A 130 -16.86 -5.96 2.88
CA GLY A 130 -17.76 -7.11 2.99
C GLY A 130 -17.70 -7.73 4.39
N ASP A 131 -17.28 -9.01 4.49
CA ASP A 131 -17.09 -9.72 5.75
C ASP A 131 -15.68 -9.58 6.33
N LEU A 132 -14.78 -8.86 5.64
CA LEU A 132 -13.40 -8.62 6.10
C LEU A 132 -13.32 -7.37 6.97
N SER A 133 -12.49 -7.45 8.01
CA SER A 133 -12.06 -6.31 8.83
C SER A 133 -10.64 -5.91 8.45
N ILE A 134 -10.42 -4.64 8.12
CA ILE A 134 -9.12 -4.07 7.79
C ILE A 134 -8.78 -3.07 8.88
N ILE A 135 -7.76 -3.36 9.68
CA ILE A 135 -7.32 -2.48 10.78
C ILE A 135 -6.02 -1.81 10.38
N ALA A 136 -6.01 -0.49 10.41
CA ALA A 136 -4.83 0.32 10.17
C ALA A 136 -3.89 0.26 11.38
N MET A 137 -2.60 0.05 11.14
CA MET A 137 -1.52 0.04 12.11
C MET A 137 -0.52 1.14 11.72
N HIS A 138 -0.24 2.06 12.62
CA HIS A 138 0.76 3.11 12.35
C HIS A 138 2.16 2.52 12.55
N VAL A 139 2.96 2.50 11.49
CA VAL A 139 4.29 1.89 11.44
C VAL A 139 5.35 2.90 10.97
N PRO A 140 5.54 4.00 11.71
CA PRO A 140 6.45 5.07 11.29
C PRO A 140 7.91 4.58 11.24
N GLY A 141 8.72 5.31 10.49
CA GLY A 141 10.17 5.10 10.48
C GLY A 141 10.79 5.30 9.11
N HIS A 142 10.28 4.68 8.06
CA HIS A 142 10.64 5.00 6.68
C HIS A 142 10.13 6.42 6.35
N THR A 143 8.83 6.66 6.57
CA THR A 143 8.25 8.00 6.66
C THR A 143 7.44 8.16 7.96
N PRO A 144 7.09 9.38 8.39
CA PRO A 144 6.26 9.58 9.58
C PRO A 144 4.79 9.18 9.36
N ALA A 145 4.39 8.87 8.14
CA ALA A 145 3.01 8.61 7.75
C ALA A 145 2.74 7.15 7.37
N ASP A 146 3.72 6.27 7.51
CA ASP A 146 3.60 4.88 7.10
C ASP A 146 2.54 4.13 7.88
N MET A 147 1.76 3.36 7.15
CA MET A 147 0.70 2.49 7.67
C MET A 147 0.88 1.07 7.18
N ALA A 148 0.68 0.10 8.06
CA ALA A 148 0.40 -1.27 7.68
C ALA A 148 -1.12 -1.54 7.83
N TYR A 149 -1.65 -2.50 7.08
CA TYR A 149 -3.06 -2.84 7.12
C TYR A 149 -3.24 -4.32 7.43
N LYS A 150 -3.73 -4.60 8.64
CA LYS A 150 -4.05 -5.97 9.07
C LYS A 150 -5.47 -6.33 8.66
N VAL A 151 -5.59 -7.35 7.83
CA VAL A 151 -6.86 -7.88 7.34
C VAL A 151 -7.20 -9.16 8.07
N THR A 152 -8.42 -9.24 8.59
CA THR A 152 -8.95 -10.43 9.26
C THR A 152 -10.20 -10.93 8.54
N ASP A 153 -10.18 -12.20 8.14
CA ASP A 153 -11.33 -12.93 7.61
C ASP A 153 -11.89 -13.84 8.72
N LYS A 154 -13.03 -13.43 9.28
CA LYS A 154 -13.73 -14.16 10.34
C LYS A 154 -14.74 -15.18 9.80
N SER A 155 -14.97 -15.21 8.48
CA SER A 155 -15.94 -16.10 7.84
C SER A 155 -15.44 -17.52 7.63
N ALA A 156 -14.11 -17.73 7.68
CA ALA A 156 -13.49 -19.04 7.52
C ALA A 156 -13.54 -19.88 8.81
N ASP A 157 -13.53 -21.21 8.68
CA ASP A 157 -13.46 -22.15 9.82
C ASP A 157 -12.24 -21.91 10.73
N ARG A 158 -11.18 -21.32 10.16
CA ARG A 158 -10.03 -20.78 10.89
C ARG A 158 -9.82 -19.35 10.43
N GLU A 159 -9.66 -18.45 11.38
CA GLU A 159 -9.35 -17.05 11.12
C GLU A 159 -8.11 -16.96 10.21
N LYS A 160 -8.27 -16.29 9.07
CA LYS A 160 -7.16 -15.96 8.16
C LYS A 160 -6.78 -14.52 8.39
N ILE A 161 -5.50 -14.29 8.60
CA ILE A 161 -4.96 -12.94 8.83
C ILE A 161 -3.85 -12.69 7.82
N ALA A 162 -3.94 -11.54 7.16
CA ALA A 162 -2.92 -11.01 6.28
C ALA A 162 -2.54 -9.59 6.73
N VAL A 163 -1.28 -9.19 6.52
CA VAL A 163 -0.84 -7.81 6.78
C VAL A 163 -0.10 -7.28 5.57
N PHE A 164 -0.57 -6.16 5.03
CA PHE A 164 0.12 -5.38 4.01
C PHE A 164 1.05 -4.42 4.75
N VAL A 165 2.36 -4.59 4.58
CA VAL A 165 3.36 -3.94 5.46
C VAL A 165 4.00 -2.69 4.85
N GLY A 166 3.64 -2.32 3.60
CA GLY A 166 4.31 -1.23 2.90
C GLY A 166 5.83 -1.41 2.89
N ASP A 167 6.55 -0.32 3.10
CA ASP A 167 8.02 -0.31 3.15
C ASP A 167 8.59 -0.52 4.56
N THR A 168 7.84 -1.12 5.48
CA THR A 168 8.35 -1.39 6.84
C THR A 168 9.28 -2.59 6.87
N ILE A 169 8.89 -3.70 6.21
CA ILE A 169 9.64 -4.95 6.13
C ILE A 169 9.68 -5.43 4.69
N PHE A 170 10.86 -5.86 4.24
CA PHE A 170 11.09 -6.53 2.97
C PHE A 170 11.37 -8.02 3.15
N ALA A 171 11.69 -8.70 2.07
CA ALA A 171 12.10 -10.09 2.13
C ALA A 171 13.37 -10.27 2.99
N PRO A 172 13.56 -11.44 3.63
CA PRO A 172 14.63 -11.66 4.62
C PRO A 172 16.06 -11.38 4.12
N ASP A 173 16.28 -11.45 2.82
CA ASP A 173 17.57 -11.16 2.17
C ASP A 173 17.80 -9.66 1.87
N VAL A 174 16.75 -8.83 2.04
CA VAL A 174 16.80 -7.37 1.90
C VAL A 174 16.70 -6.69 3.26
N GLY A 175 15.73 -7.11 4.11
CA GLY A 175 15.56 -6.63 5.48
C GLY A 175 14.47 -5.58 5.63
N SER A 176 14.83 -4.31 5.70
CA SER A 176 13.89 -3.20 5.91
C SER A 176 14.18 -2.01 5.03
N ALA A 177 13.24 -1.08 4.96
CA ALA A 177 13.42 0.17 4.23
C ALA A 177 14.50 1.08 4.84
N ARG A 178 14.96 2.02 4.04
CA ARG A 178 15.77 3.15 4.49
C ARG A 178 14.92 4.10 5.34
N CYS A 179 15.57 4.80 6.26
CA CYS A 179 14.92 5.76 7.17
C CYS A 179 15.57 7.16 7.13
N ASP A 180 16.31 7.46 6.07
CA ASP A 180 17.02 8.73 5.86
C ASP A 180 16.19 9.77 5.08
N PHE A 181 14.91 9.50 4.83
CA PHE A 181 13.96 10.51 4.37
C PHE A 181 13.75 11.59 5.42
N PRO A 182 13.37 12.80 5.01
CA PRO A 182 13.02 13.87 5.96
C PRO A 182 11.96 13.38 6.96
N HIS A 183 12.29 13.45 8.24
CA HIS A 183 11.52 12.92 9.37
C HIS A 183 11.42 11.39 9.43
N GLY A 184 12.23 10.65 8.68
CA GLY A 184 12.45 9.22 8.91
C GLY A 184 13.22 8.99 10.22
N SER A 185 13.04 7.83 10.84
CA SER A 185 13.61 7.50 12.14
C SER A 185 13.95 6.02 12.21
N ALA A 186 15.23 5.71 12.47
CA ALA A 186 15.66 4.32 12.63
C ALA A 186 15.11 3.70 13.92
N GLU A 187 14.90 4.48 14.96
CA GLU A 187 14.31 4.04 16.22
C GLU A 187 12.85 3.66 16.01
N ASP A 188 12.05 4.55 15.39
CA ASP A 188 10.65 4.29 15.11
C ASP A 188 10.49 3.10 14.15
N LEU A 189 11.36 2.98 13.11
CA LEU A 189 11.35 1.85 12.19
C LEU A 189 11.63 0.52 12.91
N TYR A 190 12.60 0.52 13.83
CA TYR A 190 12.90 -0.66 14.64
C TYR A 190 11.68 -1.07 15.48
N ASP A 191 11.04 -0.13 16.17
CA ASP A 191 9.86 -0.40 16.99
C ASP A 191 8.67 -0.88 16.14
N SER A 192 8.46 -0.28 14.99
CA SER A 192 7.44 -0.71 14.01
C SER A 192 7.67 -2.15 13.54
N ILE A 193 8.91 -2.51 13.20
CA ILE A 193 9.29 -3.88 12.83
C ILE A 193 9.04 -4.84 13.98
N GLN A 194 9.46 -4.49 15.20
CA GLN A 194 9.22 -5.33 16.37
C GLN A 194 7.71 -5.55 16.62
N GLY A 195 6.90 -4.51 16.43
CA GLY A 195 5.44 -4.61 16.51
C GLY A 195 4.85 -5.58 15.50
N LEU A 196 5.31 -5.55 14.25
CA LEU A 196 4.88 -6.49 13.20
C LEU A 196 5.35 -7.92 13.48
N LEU A 197 6.60 -8.11 13.93
CA LEU A 197 7.15 -9.42 14.25
C LEU A 197 6.56 -10.03 15.54
N ALA A 198 5.96 -9.23 16.40
CA ALA A 198 5.23 -9.73 17.58
C ALA A 198 3.83 -10.28 17.25
N LEU A 199 3.36 -10.13 16.01
CA LEU A 199 2.12 -10.72 15.56
C LEU A 199 2.25 -12.26 15.52
N PRO A 200 1.14 -13.03 15.64
CA PRO A 200 1.20 -14.50 15.64
C PRO A 200 1.83 -15.08 14.35
N ASP A 201 2.60 -16.14 14.46
CA ASP A 201 3.34 -16.80 13.36
C ASP A 201 2.47 -17.31 12.20
N VAL A 202 1.16 -17.39 12.39
CA VAL A 202 0.20 -17.83 11.36
C VAL A 202 -0.19 -16.72 10.37
N ILE A 203 0.31 -15.50 10.57
CA ILE A 203 -0.02 -14.34 9.74
C ILE A 203 0.84 -14.34 8.46
N LEU A 204 0.20 -14.03 7.34
CA LEU A 204 0.89 -13.81 6.08
C LEU A 204 1.22 -12.33 5.92
N LEU A 205 2.50 -12.00 5.77
CA LEU A 205 2.95 -10.65 5.43
C LEU A 205 2.97 -10.50 3.90
N TYR A 206 2.28 -9.50 3.40
CA TYR A 206 2.30 -9.10 1.99
C TYR A 206 3.25 -7.92 1.83
N LEU A 207 4.38 -8.23 1.18
CA LEU A 207 5.43 -7.27 0.91
C LEU A 207 5.04 -6.38 -0.26
N PHE A 208 5.47 -5.14 -0.21
CA PHE A 208 5.24 -4.19 -1.27
C PHE A 208 6.34 -4.25 -2.33
N ASN A 209 7.61 -4.24 -1.93
CA ASN A 209 8.75 -4.34 -2.84
C ASN A 209 9.36 -5.74 -2.87
N ASP A 210 9.66 -6.21 -4.07
CA ASP A 210 10.46 -7.41 -4.31
C ASP A 210 11.77 -7.02 -4.98
N TYR A 211 12.74 -6.59 -4.17
CA TYR A 211 14.10 -6.31 -4.63
C TYR A 211 14.87 -7.65 -4.73
N PRO A 212 14.92 -8.32 -5.91
CA PRO A 212 15.54 -9.61 -6.01
C PRO A 212 17.05 -9.50 -5.87
N PRO A 213 17.71 -10.49 -5.24
CA PRO A 213 19.17 -10.57 -5.25
C PRO A 213 19.66 -10.68 -6.69
N LYS A 214 20.95 -10.34 -6.93
CA LYS A 214 21.56 -10.52 -8.25
C LYS A 214 21.39 -11.99 -8.71
N GLY A 215 20.57 -12.22 -9.74
CA GLY A 215 20.21 -13.55 -10.23
C GLY A 215 18.71 -13.84 -10.23
N GLY A 216 17.91 -12.93 -9.67
CA GLY A 216 16.46 -13.04 -9.61
C GLY A 216 15.96 -13.88 -8.44
N ARG A 217 14.66 -13.72 -8.13
CA ARG A 217 13.92 -14.53 -7.18
C ARG A 217 12.84 -15.29 -7.95
N GLU A 218 12.74 -16.62 -7.75
CA GLU A 218 11.62 -17.37 -8.31
C GLU A 218 10.37 -17.10 -7.45
N HIS A 219 9.33 -16.56 -8.07
CA HIS A 219 8.00 -16.40 -7.47
C HIS A 219 7.25 -17.73 -7.64
N SER A 220 6.98 -18.44 -6.55
CA SER A 220 6.20 -19.67 -6.51
C SER A 220 4.72 -19.40 -6.27
#